data_eb8f62d8c94738ea0d2d208f0c847666
#
_entry.id   eb8f62d8c94738ea0d2d208f0c847666
#
_cell.length_a   1.000
_cell.length_b   1.000
_cell.length_c   1.000
_cell.angle_alpha   90.00
_cell.angle_beta   90.00
_cell.angle_gamma   90.00
#
_symmetry.space_group_name_H-M   'P 1'
#
loop_
_entity.id
_entity.type
_entity.pdbx_description
1 polymer ?
#
loop_
_entity_poly.entity_id
_entity_poly.type
_entity_poly.pdbx_seq_one_letter_code
_entity_poly.pdbx_strand_id
1 'polypeptide(L)'
;MSKDFDLDRAVATLREAAGLSDLELAMADLTERIGFDQFALGHHVDLLSPPGDAVRLTNYHPDWIEQSLVKGYFVIDPVHAVSARLVAPFLWTELDRHMPIGDHHRQILDRAKRYGLRAGITIPVHMPGEYQGTCSFAAKDFDRLHPYAFPIAQAIATHCFEAARRIIRRERDGEPIAMPQVSPRTREAMILVGQGKTDGEIGAVLGISKTTAHGHVENARLRYGNAQRSLMVLRAVFEGIITYADVFGRSVF
;
A
#
# COMPACT_ATOMS: atom_id res chain seq x y z
N MET A 1 29.38 -15.26 8.91
CA MET A 1 28.00 -15.03 8.45
C MET A 1 27.54 -16.28 7.70
N SER A 2 26.47 -16.93 8.16
CA SER A 2 25.93 -18.14 7.51
C SER A 2 25.53 -17.81 6.08
N LYS A 3 25.99 -18.61 5.10
CA LYS A 3 25.62 -18.48 3.68
C LYS A 3 24.16 -18.92 3.41
N ASP A 4 23.49 -19.50 4.38
CA ASP A 4 22.16 -20.10 4.22
C ASP A 4 21.14 -19.25 5.02
N PHE A 5 20.46 -18.35 4.31
CA PHE A 5 19.26 -17.72 4.82
C PHE A 5 18.05 -18.61 4.47
N ASP A 6 17.40 -19.13 5.50
CA ASP A 6 16.19 -19.95 5.35
C ASP A 6 14.98 -19.02 5.14
N LEU A 7 14.62 -18.80 3.88
CA LEU A 7 13.50 -17.95 3.49
C LEU A 7 12.15 -18.55 3.89
N ASP A 8 11.99 -19.86 3.79
CA ASP A 8 10.73 -20.54 4.13
C ASP A 8 10.43 -20.39 5.62
N ARG A 9 11.45 -20.56 6.45
CA ARG A 9 11.34 -20.34 7.90
C ARG A 9 11.06 -18.87 8.23
N ALA A 10 11.70 -17.92 7.54
CA ALA A 10 11.46 -16.50 7.74
C ALA A 10 10.00 -16.14 7.41
N VAL A 11 9.48 -16.63 6.28
CA VAL A 11 8.08 -16.43 5.89
C VAL A 11 7.11 -17.07 6.88
N ALA A 12 7.42 -18.28 7.37
CA ALA A 12 6.60 -18.94 8.39
C ALA A 12 6.53 -18.10 9.67
N THR A 13 7.68 -17.61 10.17
CA THR A 13 7.74 -16.73 11.34
C THR A 13 6.84 -15.49 11.19
N LEU A 14 6.88 -14.81 10.04
CA LEU A 14 6.03 -13.64 9.79
C LEU A 14 4.53 -14.01 9.74
N ARG A 15 4.19 -15.15 9.16
CA ARG A 15 2.81 -15.64 9.07
C ARG A 15 2.22 -16.06 10.41
N GLU A 16 3.04 -16.57 11.31
CA GLU A 16 2.65 -17.08 12.62
C GLU A 16 2.61 -16.00 13.70
N ALA A 17 3.08 -14.77 13.41
CA ALA A 17 3.03 -13.66 14.35
C ALA A 17 1.61 -13.44 14.89
N ALA A 18 1.49 -13.42 16.23
CA ALA A 18 0.21 -13.32 16.91
C ALA A 18 -0.34 -11.88 16.95
N GLY A 19 0.55 -10.89 16.97
CA GLY A 19 0.23 -9.47 17.02
C GLY A 19 1.26 -8.61 16.30
N LEU A 20 0.98 -7.29 16.20
CA LEU A 20 1.88 -6.34 15.51
C LEU A 20 3.25 -6.24 16.18
N SER A 21 3.32 -6.33 17.51
CA SER A 21 4.60 -6.28 18.24
C SER A 21 5.49 -7.49 17.92
N ASP A 22 4.91 -8.69 17.86
CA ASP A 22 5.66 -9.90 17.49
C ASP A 22 6.16 -9.79 16.05
N LEU A 23 5.32 -9.26 15.17
CA LEU A 23 5.65 -9.06 13.76
C LEU A 23 6.78 -8.05 13.58
N GLU A 24 6.77 -6.96 14.35
CA GLU A 24 7.81 -5.92 14.32
C GLU A 24 9.16 -6.47 14.80
N LEU A 25 9.16 -7.25 15.87
CA LEU A 25 10.36 -7.91 16.38
C LEU A 25 10.92 -8.92 15.38
N ALA A 26 10.07 -9.75 14.80
CA ALA A 26 10.46 -10.71 13.76
C ALA A 26 11.05 -10.00 12.53
N MET A 27 10.43 -8.90 12.11
CA MET A 27 10.90 -8.13 10.98
C MET A 27 12.25 -7.44 11.26
N ALA A 28 12.47 -6.95 12.48
CA ALA A 28 13.75 -6.38 12.90
C ALA A 28 14.88 -7.43 12.88
N ASP A 29 14.66 -8.63 13.42
CA ASP A 29 15.61 -9.74 13.36
C ASP A 29 15.95 -10.14 11.92
N LEU A 30 14.95 -10.31 11.08
CA LEU A 30 15.14 -10.66 9.67
C LEU A 30 15.90 -9.58 8.90
N THR A 31 15.62 -8.30 9.19
CA THR A 31 16.31 -7.15 8.61
C THR A 31 17.82 -7.20 8.92
N GLU A 32 18.17 -7.44 10.18
CA GLU A 32 19.58 -7.55 10.61
C GLU A 32 20.27 -8.78 9.98
N ARG A 33 19.60 -9.92 9.93
CA ARG A 33 20.14 -11.16 9.35
C ARG A 33 20.49 -11.05 7.87
N ILE A 34 19.78 -10.22 7.11
CA ILE A 34 20.11 -9.96 5.71
C ILE A 34 21.06 -8.79 5.51
N GLY A 35 21.50 -8.14 6.61
CA GLY A 35 22.57 -7.14 6.64
C GLY A 35 22.09 -5.70 6.57
N PHE A 36 20.78 -5.42 6.60
CA PHE A 36 20.27 -4.07 6.79
C PHE A 36 20.23 -3.71 8.28
N ASP A 37 20.28 -2.41 8.58
CA ASP A 37 20.25 -1.92 9.96
C ASP A 37 18.82 -1.56 10.40
N GLN A 38 17.99 -1.10 9.48
CA GLN A 38 16.66 -0.54 9.79
C GLN A 38 15.64 -0.88 8.71
N PHE A 39 14.37 -0.92 9.13
CA PHE A 39 13.24 -1.05 8.21
C PHE A 39 12.09 -0.09 8.57
N ALA A 40 11.27 0.23 7.58
CA ALA A 40 9.97 0.87 7.78
C ALA A 40 8.95 0.26 6.81
N LEU A 41 7.86 -0.26 7.35
CA LEU A 41 6.73 -0.81 6.61
C LEU A 41 5.48 -0.01 6.96
N GLY A 42 4.78 0.52 5.98
CA GLY A 42 3.56 1.24 6.27
C GLY A 42 2.80 1.75 5.07
N HIS A 43 1.54 2.10 5.36
CA HIS A 43 0.69 2.83 4.43
C HIS A 43 1.08 4.31 4.35
N HIS A 44 0.93 4.89 3.17
CA HIS A 44 1.09 6.33 2.93
C HIS A 44 -0.22 7.05 3.30
N VAL A 45 -0.38 7.33 4.56
CA VAL A 45 -1.54 8.02 5.14
C VAL A 45 -1.09 9.22 5.95
N ASP A 46 -2.04 10.06 6.36
CA ASP A 46 -1.74 11.11 7.33
C ASP A 46 -1.31 10.47 8.66
N LEU A 47 -0.03 10.57 8.96
CA LEU A 47 0.57 9.99 10.16
C LEU A 47 0.20 10.73 11.45
N LEU A 48 -0.35 11.94 11.35
CA LEU A 48 -0.85 12.71 12.51
C LEU A 48 -2.26 12.25 12.93
N SER A 49 -3.03 11.71 11.98
CA SER A 49 -4.37 11.16 12.20
C SER A 49 -4.57 9.92 11.33
N PRO A 50 -3.82 8.83 11.59
CA PRO A 50 -3.87 7.66 10.76
C PRO A 50 -5.24 6.96 10.87
N PRO A 51 -5.77 6.42 9.75
CA PRO A 51 -6.91 5.52 9.79
C PRO A 51 -6.63 4.31 10.69
N GLY A 52 -7.68 3.81 11.35
CA GLY A 52 -7.55 2.69 12.28
C GLY A 52 -7.09 1.35 11.67
N ASP A 53 -7.09 1.27 10.34
CA ASP A 53 -6.60 0.12 9.56
C ASP A 53 -5.25 0.37 8.87
N ALA A 54 -4.60 1.49 9.17
CA ALA A 54 -3.29 1.80 8.61
C ALA A 54 -2.19 0.93 9.22
N VAL A 55 -1.47 0.20 8.37
CA VAL A 55 -0.24 -0.52 8.76
C VAL A 55 0.86 0.48 9.05
N ARG A 56 1.58 0.28 10.16
CA ARG A 56 2.81 1.00 10.48
C ARG A 56 3.69 0.17 11.42
N LEU A 57 4.82 -0.30 10.91
CA LEU A 57 5.85 -1.02 11.67
C LEU A 57 7.22 -0.45 11.29
N THR A 58 8.06 -0.12 12.27
CA THR A 58 9.37 0.46 11.97
C THR A 58 10.31 0.40 13.18
N ASN A 59 11.58 0.17 12.92
CA ASN A 59 12.64 0.35 13.89
C ASN A 59 13.54 1.58 13.59
N TYR A 60 13.03 2.55 12.80
CA TYR A 60 13.72 3.81 12.58
C TYR A 60 13.91 4.58 13.89
N HIS A 61 14.98 5.38 13.95
CA HIS A 61 15.27 6.20 15.12
C HIS A 61 14.08 7.11 15.48
N PRO A 62 13.63 7.15 16.76
CA PRO A 62 12.46 7.94 17.16
C PRO A 62 12.54 9.41 16.76
N ASP A 63 13.70 10.05 16.92
CA ASP A 63 13.90 11.47 16.55
C ASP A 63 13.70 11.69 15.04
N TRP A 64 14.05 10.71 14.19
CA TRP A 64 13.78 10.80 12.76
C TRP A 64 12.29 10.74 12.46
N ILE A 65 11.59 9.84 13.14
CA ILE A 65 10.13 9.71 13.01
C ILE A 65 9.46 11.02 13.44
N GLU A 66 9.80 11.53 14.62
CA GLU A 66 9.25 12.80 15.14
C GLU A 66 9.55 13.97 14.19
N GLN A 67 10.81 14.11 13.75
CA GLN A 67 11.19 15.17 12.82
C GLN A 67 10.43 15.06 11.49
N SER A 68 10.23 13.86 10.98
CA SER A 68 9.50 13.61 9.74
C SER A 68 8.02 13.99 9.86
N LEU A 69 7.42 13.73 11.02
CA LEU A 69 6.04 14.13 11.32
C LEU A 69 5.91 15.64 11.43
N VAL A 70 6.72 16.28 12.29
CA VAL A 70 6.66 17.73 12.53
C VAL A 70 6.93 18.55 11.27
N LYS A 71 7.83 18.07 10.39
CA LYS A 71 8.19 18.75 9.13
C LYS A 71 7.32 18.34 7.95
N GLY A 72 6.42 17.38 8.12
CA GLY A 72 5.58 16.87 7.04
C GLY A 72 6.37 16.20 5.90
N TYR A 73 7.53 15.61 6.19
CA TYR A 73 8.40 15.02 5.15
C TYR A 73 7.71 13.89 4.41
N PHE A 74 6.85 13.12 5.06
CA PHE A 74 6.10 12.02 4.44
C PHE A 74 5.26 12.46 3.21
N VAL A 75 4.83 13.74 3.16
CA VAL A 75 4.05 14.28 2.02
C VAL A 75 4.93 14.54 0.79
N ILE A 76 6.19 14.89 1.02
CA ILE A 76 7.13 15.34 -0.02
C ILE A 76 8.36 14.43 -0.14
N ASP A 77 8.33 13.25 0.50
CA ASP A 77 9.41 12.27 0.44
C ASP A 77 9.52 11.70 -0.99
N PRO A 78 10.68 11.85 -1.66
CA PRO A 78 10.87 11.33 -3.00
C PRO A 78 10.74 9.80 -3.07
N VAL A 79 11.05 9.08 -1.99
CA VAL A 79 10.89 7.62 -1.92
C VAL A 79 9.41 7.25 -2.04
N HIS A 80 8.52 7.94 -1.33
CA HIS A 80 7.08 7.74 -1.44
C HIS A 80 6.55 8.13 -2.82
N ALA A 81 7.00 9.27 -3.36
CA ALA A 81 6.56 9.74 -4.67
C ALA A 81 6.94 8.77 -5.82
N VAL A 82 8.13 8.17 -5.75
CA VAL A 82 8.58 7.15 -6.71
C VAL A 82 7.83 5.85 -6.51
N SER A 83 7.67 5.39 -5.27
CA SER A 83 6.99 4.13 -4.97
C SER A 83 5.55 4.10 -5.48
N ALA A 84 4.84 5.23 -5.47
CA ALA A 84 3.47 5.35 -5.96
C ALA A 84 3.29 5.02 -7.45
N ARG A 85 4.38 4.92 -8.20
CA ARG A 85 4.41 4.72 -9.66
C ARG A 85 5.08 3.41 -10.07
N LEU A 86 5.63 2.67 -9.13
CA LEU A 86 6.37 1.44 -9.38
C LEU A 86 5.70 0.26 -8.68
N VAL A 87 5.90 -0.92 -9.25
CA VAL A 87 5.60 -2.22 -8.61
C VAL A 87 6.88 -2.99 -8.27
N ALA A 88 7.99 -2.64 -8.94
CA ALA A 88 9.30 -3.23 -8.69
C ALA A 88 10.03 -2.51 -7.55
N PRO A 89 10.86 -3.22 -6.77
CA PRO A 89 11.79 -2.60 -5.83
C PRO A 89 12.74 -1.63 -6.54
N PHE A 90 13.16 -0.58 -5.83
CA PHE A 90 14.13 0.38 -6.34
C PHE A 90 15.11 0.81 -5.25
N LEU A 91 16.33 1.14 -5.66
CA LEU A 91 17.37 1.68 -4.78
C LEU A 91 17.20 3.18 -4.59
N TRP A 92 17.50 3.70 -3.39
CA TRP A 92 17.47 5.14 -3.15
C TRP A 92 18.52 5.93 -3.95
N THR A 93 19.55 5.25 -4.42
CA THR A 93 20.56 5.82 -5.34
C THR A 93 20.04 6.00 -6.77
N GLU A 94 18.86 5.46 -7.10
CA GLU A 94 18.26 5.49 -8.44
C GLU A 94 17.03 6.41 -8.53
N LEU A 95 16.72 7.15 -7.47
CA LEU A 95 15.55 8.04 -7.42
C LEU A 95 15.52 9.04 -8.58
N ASP A 96 16.68 9.56 -8.98
CA ASP A 96 16.83 10.50 -10.09
C ASP A 96 16.47 9.91 -11.45
N ARG A 97 16.52 8.58 -11.62
CA ARG A 97 16.06 7.88 -12.83
C ARG A 97 14.52 7.88 -12.95
N HIS A 98 13.82 8.05 -11.84
CA HIS A 98 12.36 7.94 -11.78
C HIS A 98 11.66 9.29 -11.68
N MET A 99 12.33 10.30 -11.09
CA MET A 99 11.81 11.66 -10.99
C MET A 99 12.92 12.68 -10.81
N PRO A 100 12.70 13.96 -11.18
CA PRO A 100 13.64 15.03 -10.87
C PRO A 100 13.81 15.22 -9.36
N ILE A 101 15.06 15.16 -8.87
CA ILE A 101 15.39 15.37 -7.46
C ILE A 101 15.80 16.81 -7.25
N GLY A 102 14.89 17.63 -6.71
CA GLY A 102 15.15 19.02 -6.33
C GLY A 102 15.85 19.16 -4.98
N ASP A 103 16.23 20.41 -4.62
CA ASP A 103 16.98 20.70 -3.38
C ASP A 103 16.20 20.28 -2.11
N HIS A 104 14.90 20.38 -2.12
CA HIS A 104 14.01 19.94 -1.05
C HIS A 104 14.16 18.44 -0.78
N HIS A 105 14.12 17.61 -1.85
CA HIS A 105 14.31 16.17 -1.74
C HIS A 105 15.71 15.82 -1.22
N ARG A 106 16.76 16.51 -1.71
CA ARG A 106 18.13 16.32 -1.22
C ARG A 106 18.25 16.63 0.27
N GLN A 107 17.62 17.71 0.73
CA GLN A 107 17.62 18.06 2.16
C GLN A 107 16.98 16.97 3.03
N ILE A 108 15.88 16.34 2.60
CA ILE A 108 15.26 15.23 3.31
C ILE A 108 16.20 14.04 3.37
N LEU A 109 16.74 13.61 2.22
CA LEU A 109 17.66 12.48 2.12
C LEU A 109 18.94 12.71 2.95
N ASP A 110 19.51 13.93 2.92
CA ASP A 110 20.72 14.25 3.70
C ASP A 110 20.47 14.28 5.19
N ARG A 111 19.28 14.66 5.63
CA ARG A 111 18.89 14.55 7.04
C ARG A 111 18.70 13.10 7.47
N ALA A 112 18.04 12.28 6.64
CA ALA A 112 17.84 10.86 6.88
C ALA A 112 19.20 10.13 7.10
N LYS A 113 20.24 10.49 6.38
CA LYS A 113 21.60 9.94 6.53
C LYS A 113 22.18 10.10 7.95
N ARG A 114 21.77 11.12 8.71
CA ARG A 114 22.24 11.35 10.09
C ARG A 114 21.68 10.33 11.06
N TYR A 115 20.59 9.68 10.69
CA TYR A 115 19.90 8.63 11.45
C TYR A 115 20.20 7.22 10.93
N GLY A 116 21.26 7.08 10.10
CA GLY A 116 21.66 5.77 9.57
C GLY A 116 21.02 5.38 8.25
N LEU A 117 20.10 6.19 7.72
CA LEU A 117 19.38 5.93 6.48
C LEU A 117 20.19 6.44 5.28
N ARG A 118 21.35 5.82 4.99
CA ARG A 118 22.28 6.29 3.95
C ARG A 118 22.09 5.57 2.64
N ALA A 119 21.91 4.27 2.70
CA ALA A 119 21.68 3.41 1.56
C ALA A 119 20.42 2.60 1.83
N GLY A 120 19.56 2.43 0.84
CA GLY A 120 18.32 1.71 1.04
C GLY A 120 17.69 1.21 -0.24
N ILE A 121 16.80 0.25 -0.04
CA ILE A 121 15.88 -0.28 -1.05
C ILE A 121 14.46 -0.09 -0.55
N THR A 122 13.55 0.29 -1.45
CA THR A 122 12.12 0.37 -1.16
C THR A 122 11.36 -0.59 -2.05
N ILE A 123 10.47 -1.33 -1.44
CA ILE A 123 9.55 -2.29 -2.06
C ILE A 123 8.14 -1.69 -1.99
N PRO A 124 7.51 -1.35 -3.12
CA PRO A 124 6.10 -0.98 -3.14
C PRO A 124 5.21 -2.17 -2.73
N VAL A 125 4.23 -1.93 -1.85
CA VAL A 125 3.29 -2.94 -1.37
C VAL A 125 1.86 -2.41 -1.53
N HIS A 126 1.40 -2.32 -2.78
CA HIS A 126 0.10 -1.75 -3.14
C HIS A 126 -0.96 -2.84 -3.25
N MET A 127 -2.12 -2.57 -2.66
CA MET A 127 -3.30 -3.43 -2.78
C MET A 127 -4.50 -2.60 -3.26
N PRO A 128 -5.29 -3.11 -4.22
CA PRO A 128 -6.59 -2.53 -4.51
C PRO A 128 -7.47 -2.49 -3.26
N GLY A 129 -8.13 -1.37 -3.02
CA GLY A 129 -8.98 -1.20 -1.84
C GLY A 129 -8.25 -0.83 -0.55
N GLU A 130 -6.97 -0.49 -0.64
CA GLU A 130 -6.17 0.01 0.48
C GLU A 130 -5.34 1.22 0.08
N TYR A 131 -4.76 1.88 1.11
CA TYR A 131 -3.81 2.96 0.87
C TYR A 131 -2.54 2.43 0.20
N GLN A 132 -1.87 3.28 -0.55
CA GLN A 132 -0.53 2.95 -1.03
C GLN A 132 0.39 2.65 0.16
N GLY A 133 1.29 1.71 0.00
CA GLY A 133 2.21 1.32 1.05
C GLY A 133 3.59 0.97 0.51
N THR A 134 4.56 1.03 1.40
CA THR A 134 5.95 0.65 1.12
C THR A 134 6.53 -0.15 2.28
N CYS A 135 7.50 -0.99 1.93
CA CYS A 135 8.50 -1.49 2.88
C CYS A 135 9.87 -1.02 2.43
N SER A 136 10.54 -0.26 3.27
CA SER A 136 11.90 0.21 3.05
C SER A 136 12.88 -0.49 3.99
N PHE A 137 14.04 -0.87 3.47
CA PHE A 137 15.17 -1.35 4.25
C PHE A 137 16.34 -0.39 4.07
N ALA A 138 17.00 -0.05 5.15
CA ALA A 138 18.08 0.92 5.16
C ALA A 138 19.31 0.41 5.88
N ALA A 139 20.48 0.84 5.41
CA ALA A 139 21.78 0.57 6.01
C ALA A 139 22.68 1.81 5.90
N LYS A 140 23.78 1.80 6.64
CA LYS A 140 24.85 2.80 6.49
C LYS A 140 25.56 2.68 5.15
N ASP A 141 25.76 1.44 4.71
CA ASP A 141 26.29 1.03 3.41
C ASP A 141 25.76 -0.36 3.06
N PHE A 142 26.13 -0.89 1.88
CA PHE A 142 25.74 -2.22 1.44
C PHE A 142 26.83 -3.29 1.60
N ASP A 143 27.93 -2.98 2.27
CA ASP A 143 29.11 -3.88 2.36
C ASP A 143 28.81 -5.14 3.18
N ARG A 144 27.83 -5.08 4.09
CA ARG A 144 27.44 -6.20 4.96
C ARG A 144 26.23 -7.00 4.47
N LEU A 145 25.68 -6.65 3.32
CA LEU A 145 24.48 -7.32 2.84
C LEU A 145 24.74 -8.79 2.50
N HIS A 146 23.74 -9.60 2.80
CA HIS A 146 23.71 -10.97 2.29
C HIS A 146 23.71 -10.96 0.75
N PRO A 147 24.37 -11.92 0.05
CA PRO A 147 24.41 -11.94 -1.42
C PRO A 147 23.03 -11.88 -2.11
N TYR A 148 22.00 -12.37 -1.44
CA TYR A 148 20.61 -12.34 -1.92
C TYR A 148 19.73 -11.38 -1.10
N ALA A 149 20.30 -10.35 -0.47
CA ALA A 149 19.56 -9.43 0.41
C ALA A 149 18.35 -8.79 -0.28
N PHE A 150 18.47 -8.33 -1.51
CA PHE A 150 17.39 -7.66 -2.21
C PHE A 150 16.19 -8.57 -2.54
N PRO A 151 16.35 -9.75 -3.15
CA PRO A 151 15.22 -10.66 -3.35
C PRO A 151 14.63 -11.19 -2.03
N ILE A 152 15.45 -11.41 -1.01
CA ILE A 152 14.96 -11.77 0.33
C ILE A 152 14.14 -10.62 0.93
N ALA A 153 14.65 -9.38 0.88
CA ALA A 153 13.95 -8.20 1.37
C ALA A 153 12.58 -8.03 0.70
N GLN A 154 12.49 -8.26 -0.61
CA GLN A 154 11.23 -8.22 -1.33
C GLN A 154 10.23 -9.28 -0.83
N ALA A 155 10.69 -10.50 -0.62
CA ALA A 155 9.84 -11.58 -0.13
C ALA A 155 9.34 -11.30 1.29
N ILE A 156 10.24 -10.96 2.24
CA ILE A 156 9.85 -10.68 3.63
C ILE A 156 8.97 -9.43 3.73
N ALA A 157 9.20 -8.38 2.93
CA ALA A 157 8.36 -7.19 2.88
C ALA A 157 6.91 -7.53 2.53
N THR A 158 6.71 -8.31 1.47
CA THR A 158 5.38 -8.71 1.01
C THR A 158 4.65 -9.56 2.05
N HIS A 159 5.34 -10.54 2.63
CA HIS A 159 4.74 -11.41 3.65
C HIS A 159 4.49 -10.68 4.97
N CYS A 160 5.38 -9.77 5.37
CA CYS A 160 5.19 -8.94 6.55
C CYS A 160 3.98 -8.01 6.39
N PHE A 161 3.85 -7.37 5.23
CA PHE A 161 2.70 -6.50 4.95
C PHE A 161 1.38 -7.27 5.02
N GLU A 162 1.30 -8.46 4.40
CA GLU A 162 0.11 -9.29 4.46
C GLU A 162 -0.20 -9.77 5.88
N ALA A 163 0.82 -10.13 6.66
CA ALA A 163 0.65 -10.50 8.06
C ALA A 163 0.12 -9.33 8.90
N ALA A 164 0.66 -8.12 8.72
CA ALA A 164 0.21 -6.91 9.42
C ALA A 164 -1.26 -6.61 9.10
N ARG A 165 -1.64 -6.66 7.82
CA ARG A 165 -3.03 -6.46 7.38
C ARG A 165 -3.99 -7.46 8.02
N ARG A 166 -3.62 -8.74 8.03
CA ARG A 166 -4.40 -9.81 8.66
C ARG A 166 -4.59 -9.57 10.16
N ILE A 167 -3.53 -9.17 10.87
CA ILE A 167 -3.59 -8.88 12.31
C ILE A 167 -4.53 -7.72 12.59
N ILE A 168 -4.35 -6.58 11.89
CA ILE A 168 -5.18 -5.38 12.06
C ILE A 168 -6.66 -5.69 11.77
N ARG A 169 -6.94 -6.44 10.70
CA ARG A 169 -8.32 -6.83 10.37
C ARG A 169 -8.94 -7.69 11.45
N ARG A 170 -8.20 -8.66 11.96
CA ARG A 170 -8.69 -9.52 13.05
C ARG A 170 -8.99 -8.72 14.33
N GLU A 171 -8.15 -7.74 14.66
CA GLU A 171 -8.34 -6.90 15.84
C GLU A 171 -9.53 -5.95 15.68
N ARG A 172 -9.77 -5.43 14.46
CA ARG A 172 -10.86 -4.50 14.17
C ARG A 172 -12.21 -5.18 14.01
N ASP A 173 -12.28 -6.23 13.22
CA ASP A 173 -13.55 -6.78 12.72
C ASP A 173 -13.90 -8.16 13.28
N GLY A 174 -13.00 -8.80 14.03
CA GLY A 174 -13.21 -10.14 14.62
C GLY A 174 -13.27 -11.30 13.61
N GLU A 175 -13.46 -11.03 12.32
CA GLU A 175 -13.50 -12.02 11.25
C GLU A 175 -12.89 -11.50 9.93
N PRO A 176 -12.48 -12.40 9.01
CA PRO A 176 -12.02 -12.00 7.69
C PRO A 176 -13.13 -11.24 6.95
N ILE A 177 -12.84 -10.02 6.51
CA ILE A 177 -13.79 -9.29 5.65
C ILE A 177 -13.99 -10.14 4.39
N ALA A 178 -15.18 -10.72 4.26
CA ALA A 178 -15.62 -11.25 2.97
C ALA A 178 -15.55 -10.10 1.95
N MET A 179 -14.84 -10.32 0.85
CA MET A 179 -14.87 -9.36 -0.26
C MET A 179 -16.31 -8.98 -0.52
N PRO A 180 -16.63 -7.70 -0.53
CA PRO A 180 -18.02 -7.28 -0.66
C PRO A 180 -18.60 -7.82 -1.97
N GLN A 181 -19.48 -8.80 -1.89
CA GLN A 181 -20.11 -9.36 -3.08
C GLN A 181 -21.12 -8.35 -3.63
N VAL A 182 -20.79 -7.77 -4.76
CA VAL A 182 -21.69 -6.96 -5.56
C VAL A 182 -22.23 -7.84 -6.67
N SER A 183 -23.56 -7.84 -6.88
CA SER A 183 -24.13 -8.63 -7.97
C SER A 183 -23.55 -8.17 -9.32
N PRO A 184 -23.40 -9.07 -10.31
CA PRO A 184 -22.87 -8.69 -11.63
C PRO A 184 -23.63 -7.50 -12.25
N ARG A 185 -24.94 -7.46 -12.13
CA ARG A 185 -25.77 -6.36 -12.66
C ARG A 185 -25.56 -5.04 -11.92
N THR A 186 -25.35 -5.09 -10.60
CA THR A 186 -25.01 -3.88 -9.84
C THR A 186 -23.62 -3.38 -10.22
N ARG A 187 -22.64 -4.28 -10.43
CA ARG A 187 -21.30 -3.93 -10.91
C ARG A 187 -21.35 -3.27 -12.28
N GLU A 188 -22.11 -3.83 -13.23
CA GLU A 188 -22.32 -3.24 -14.56
C GLU A 188 -22.92 -1.82 -14.46
N ALA A 189 -23.92 -1.64 -13.60
CA ALA A 189 -24.52 -0.33 -13.37
C ALA A 189 -23.50 0.67 -12.79
N MET A 190 -22.64 0.26 -11.84
CA MET A 190 -21.58 1.09 -11.28
C MET A 190 -20.57 1.54 -12.37
N ILE A 191 -20.18 0.65 -13.27
CA ILE A 191 -19.30 0.96 -14.40
C ILE A 191 -19.95 2.04 -15.29
N LEU A 192 -21.21 1.86 -15.67
CA LEU A 192 -21.93 2.80 -16.51
C LEU A 192 -22.14 4.16 -15.81
N VAL A 193 -22.34 4.17 -14.50
CA VAL A 193 -22.31 5.43 -13.72
C VAL A 193 -20.93 6.10 -13.82
N GLY A 194 -19.86 5.34 -13.71
CA GLY A 194 -18.49 5.83 -13.88
C GLY A 194 -18.25 6.44 -15.27
N GLN A 195 -18.91 5.90 -16.30
CA GLN A 195 -18.91 6.42 -17.68
C GLN A 195 -19.84 7.63 -17.87
N GLY A 196 -20.46 8.15 -16.82
CA GLY A 196 -21.34 9.31 -16.88
C GLY A 196 -22.77 9.03 -17.35
N LYS A 197 -23.19 7.76 -17.42
CA LYS A 197 -24.54 7.38 -17.89
C LYS A 197 -25.62 7.71 -16.86
N THR A 198 -26.76 8.18 -17.35
CA THR A 198 -28.01 8.33 -16.60
C THR A 198 -28.71 6.99 -16.43
N ASP A 199 -29.66 6.87 -15.48
CA ASP A 199 -30.41 5.62 -15.27
C ASP A 199 -31.18 5.16 -16.50
N GLY A 200 -31.65 6.11 -17.35
CA GLY A 200 -32.28 5.78 -18.61
C GLY A 200 -31.33 5.17 -19.63
N GLU A 201 -30.13 5.74 -19.77
CA GLU A 201 -29.06 5.20 -20.63
C GLU A 201 -28.54 3.87 -20.14
N ILE A 202 -28.38 3.71 -18.80
CA ILE A 202 -28.02 2.43 -18.16
C ILE A 202 -29.06 1.37 -18.49
N GLY A 203 -30.35 1.70 -18.36
CA GLY A 203 -31.44 0.81 -18.73
C GLY A 203 -31.36 0.39 -20.20
N ALA A 204 -31.13 1.33 -21.13
CA ALA A 204 -30.98 1.05 -22.54
C ALA A 204 -29.78 0.14 -22.85
N VAL A 205 -28.62 0.37 -22.23
CA VAL A 205 -27.39 -0.45 -22.40
C VAL A 205 -27.58 -1.85 -21.85
N LEU A 206 -28.18 -1.99 -20.66
CA LEU A 206 -28.35 -3.29 -20.00
C LEU A 206 -29.59 -4.08 -20.43
N GLY A 207 -30.44 -3.50 -21.29
CA GLY A 207 -31.70 -4.13 -21.73
C GLY A 207 -32.74 -4.25 -20.61
N ILE A 208 -32.81 -3.29 -19.68
CA ILE A 208 -33.71 -3.25 -18.53
C ILE A 208 -34.46 -1.93 -18.44
N SER A 209 -35.53 -1.87 -17.65
CA SER A 209 -36.24 -0.61 -17.46
C SER A 209 -35.39 0.43 -16.73
N LYS A 210 -35.67 1.75 -16.96
CA LYS A 210 -35.05 2.84 -16.18
C LYS A 210 -35.22 2.63 -14.67
N THR A 211 -36.38 2.17 -14.24
CA THR A 211 -36.66 1.91 -12.82
C THR A 211 -35.78 0.79 -12.25
N THR A 212 -35.58 -0.28 -13.02
CA THR A 212 -34.69 -1.39 -12.64
C THR A 212 -33.22 -0.92 -12.59
N ALA A 213 -32.80 -0.13 -13.58
CA ALA A 213 -31.45 0.46 -13.59
C ALA A 213 -31.22 1.38 -12.37
N HIS A 214 -32.20 2.24 -12.06
CA HIS A 214 -32.20 3.07 -10.85
C HIS A 214 -32.05 2.21 -9.59
N GLY A 215 -32.79 1.10 -9.47
CA GLY A 215 -32.68 0.18 -8.33
C GLY A 215 -31.27 -0.39 -8.16
N HIS A 216 -30.59 -0.77 -9.25
CA HIS A 216 -29.19 -1.23 -9.16
C HIS A 216 -28.23 -0.12 -8.70
N VAL A 217 -28.41 1.11 -9.19
CA VAL A 217 -27.60 2.26 -8.77
C VAL A 217 -27.87 2.60 -7.31
N GLU A 218 -29.11 2.61 -6.85
CA GLU A 218 -29.44 2.86 -5.45
C GLU A 218 -28.91 1.76 -4.53
N ASN A 219 -29.00 0.50 -4.89
CA ASN A 219 -28.39 -0.60 -4.15
C ASN A 219 -26.87 -0.41 -4.01
N ALA A 220 -26.21 0.04 -5.06
CA ALA A 220 -24.79 0.37 -5.00
C ALA A 220 -24.51 1.55 -4.06
N ARG A 221 -25.32 2.60 -4.11
CA ARG A 221 -25.20 3.79 -3.25
C ARG A 221 -25.40 3.47 -1.77
N LEU A 222 -26.42 2.67 -1.46
CA LEU A 222 -26.76 2.24 -0.09
C LEU A 222 -25.60 1.46 0.56
N ARG A 223 -24.88 0.66 -0.21
CA ARG A 223 -23.68 -0.04 0.24
C ARG A 223 -22.61 0.92 0.78
N TYR A 224 -22.53 2.13 0.25
CA TYR A 224 -21.59 3.17 0.65
C TYR A 224 -22.24 4.26 1.53
N GLY A 225 -23.23 3.90 2.33
CA GLY A 225 -23.91 4.85 3.22
C GLY A 225 -24.70 5.92 2.49
N ASN A 226 -25.35 5.56 1.39
CA ASN A 226 -26.08 6.45 0.52
C ASN A 226 -25.22 7.56 -0.11
N ALA A 227 -23.98 7.22 -0.48
CA ALA A 227 -23.04 8.13 -1.10
C ALA A 227 -23.58 8.71 -2.42
N GLN A 228 -23.10 9.90 -2.78
CA GLN A 228 -23.33 10.44 -4.12
C GLN A 228 -22.73 9.52 -5.20
N ARG A 229 -23.26 9.54 -6.41
CA ARG A 229 -22.85 8.65 -7.51
C ARG A 229 -21.35 8.69 -7.79
N SER A 230 -20.74 9.87 -7.81
CA SER A 230 -19.30 10.04 -8.01
C SER A 230 -18.47 9.42 -6.87
N LEU A 231 -18.87 9.63 -5.62
CA LEU A 231 -18.18 9.06 -4.46
C LEU A 231 -18.34 7.53 -4.42
N MET A 232 -19.51 7.01 -4.77
CA MET A 232 -19.74 5.57 -4.92
C MET A 232 -18.77 4.94 -5.94
N VAL A 233 -18.61 5.57 -7.11
CA VAL A 233 -17.67 5.09 -8.15
C VAL A 233 -16.23 5.11 -7.63
N LEU A 234 -15.80 6.22 -7.01
CA LEU A 234 -14.45 6.34 -6.45
C LEU A 234 -14.17 5.25 -5.40
N ARG A 235 -15.12 4.98 -4.53
CA ARG A 235 -15.00 3.90 -3.53
C ARG A 235 -14.96 2.52 -4.17
N ALA A 236 -15.79 2.29 -5.18
CA ALA A 236 -15.80 1.01 -5.90
C ALA A 236 -14.48 0.75 -6.66
N VAL A 237 -13.86 1.79 -7.22
CA VAL A 237 -12.51 1.69 -7.81
C VAL A 237 -11.46 1.46 -6.73
N PHE A 238 -11.53 2.19 -5.63
CA PHE A 238 -10.60 2.02 -4.51
C PHE A 238 -10.66 0.59 -3.94
N GLU A 239 -11.84 0.01 -3.77
CA GLU A 239 -12.04 -1.36 -3.30
C GLU A 239 -11.74 -2.44 -4.36
N GLY A 240 -11.42 -2.06 -5.59
CA GLY A 240 -11.16 -3.01 -6.68
C GLY A 240 -12.40 -3.74 -7.21
N ILE A 241 -13.62 -3.30 -6.84
CA ILE A 241 -14.89 -3.86 -7.37
C ILE A 241 -15.02 -3.56 -8.85
N ILE A 242 -14.64 -2.36 -9.27
CA ILE A 242 -14.47 -1.94 -10.64
C ILE A 242 -13.08 -1.34 -10.83
N THR A 243 -12.58 -1.32 -12.06
CA THR A 243 -11.26 -0.78 -12.38
C THR A 243 -11.36 0.47 -13.25
N TYR A 244 -10.28 1.23 -13.33
CA TYR A 244 -10.20 2.33 -14.31
C TYR A 244 -10.42 1.84 -15.74
N ALA A 245 -9.90 0.64 -16.09
CA ALA A 245 -10.10 0.04 -17.41
C ALA A 245 -11.59 -0.28 -17.69
N ASP A 246 -12.35 -0.68 -16.67
CA ASP A 246 -13.81 -0.85 -16.81
C ASP A 246 -14.51 0.47 -17.11
N VAL A 247 -14.11 1.55 -16.44
CA VAL A 247 -14.76 2.88 -16.58
C VAL A 247 -14.38 3.57 -17.88
N PHE A 248 -13.09 3.59 -18.24
CA PHE A 248 -12.61 4.30 -19.41
C PHE A 248 -12.67 3.48 -20.70
N GLY A 249 -12.95 2.18 -20.62
CA GLY A 249 -12.88 1.26 -21.75
C GLY A 249 -11.44 0.98 -22.20
N ARG A 250 -11.27 -0.01 -23.10
CA ARG A 250 -9.94 -0.41 -23.60
C ARG A 250 -9.26 0.61 -24.53
N SER A 251 -9.86 1.78 -24.74
CA SER A 251 -9.41 2.77 -25.73
C SER A 251 -8.64 3.97 -25.15
N VAL A 252 -8.24 3.94 -23.88
CA VAL A 252 -7.57 5.10 -23.22
C VAL A 252 -6.07 4.88 -23.04
N PHE A 253 -5.53 3.76 -23.55
CA PHE A 253 -4.07 3.49 -23.56
C PHE A 253 -3.62 3.05 -24.94
#